data_5db9c810db8d9745970e91857a5692e9
#
_entry.id   5db9c810db8d9745970e91857a5692e9
#
_cell.length_a   1.000
_cell.length_b   1.000
_cell.length_c   1.000
_cell.angle_alpha   90.00
_cell.angle_beta   90.00
_cell.angle_gamma   90.00
#
_symmetry.space_group_name_H-M   'P 1'
#
loop_
_entity.id
_entity.type
_entity.pdbx_description
1 polymer ?
#
loop_
_entity_poly.entity_id
_entity_poly.type
_entity_poly.pdbx_seq_one_letter_code
_entity_poly.pdbx_strand_id
1 'polypeptide(L)'
;MTNKFKIGISRDSITVNGTIFGDEAFEVLKDPAVEWEFLPEKVAEIPPEYAATYDAICLMSAKVTPKTLSGADRKVKLIARFGVGYDSVDVPACTANGVLLTITPDGVRRPVAASVIGFVLALAHRMFLKDKLTREGRWAEKGNYLGSGLMGRTLGVIGVGNIGREIFKLAQPFGMKLLGCDPNVAQSSVASLGVTMIDKDTLLRQSDYISINTLLDDKTRGLIGAREFALMKPSAYFINTARGPVVVESALIDALKNNRIAGAAIDVFEQEPVALDNPLLKMDNVIVAPHAICHTDECMSLLGQSAFKAAVDLAHGRKPHLIVDNDALRHPAWVGKFHA
;
A
#
# COMPACT_ATOMS: atom_id res chain seq x y z
N MET A 1 4.90 40.85 -8.51
CA MET A 1 5.24 39.42 -8.76
C MET A 1 4.16 38.61 -8.09
N THR A 2 3.37 37.85 -8.86
CA THR A 2 2.40 36.93 -8.26
C THR A 2 3.16 35.83 -7.50
N ASN A 3 2.84 35.66 -6.22
CA ASN A 3 3.45 34.62 -5.39
C ASN A 3 3.09 33.27 -6.01
N LYS A 4 4.10 32.51 -6.44
CA LYS A 4 3.87 31.16 -6.98
C LYS A 4 3.37 30.23 -5.88
N PHE A 5 2.59 29.22 -6.26
CA PHE A 5 2.14 28.17 -5.36
C PHE A 5 3.32 27.24 -5.01
N LYS A 6 3.67 27.17 -3.74
CA LYS A 6 4.89 26.50 -3.29
C LYS A 6 4.62 25.06 -2.86
N ILE A 7 5.35 24.11 -3.47
CA ILE A 7 5.20 22.67 -3.23
C ILE A 7 6.45 22.14 -2.54
N GLY A 8 6.28 21.51 -1.38
CA GLY A 8 7.33 20.76 -0.68
C GLY A 8 7.21 19.27 -0.98
N ILE A 9 8.32 18.59 -1.34
CA ILE A 9 8.36 17.16 -1.61
C ILE A 9 9.20 16.48 -0.53
N SER A 10 8.66 15.45 0.11
CA SER A 10 9.38 14.73 1.19
C SER A 10 10.65 14.04 0.69
N ARG A 11 11.72 14.10 1.50
CA ARG A 11 13.05 13.60 1.12
C ARG A 11 13.19 12.08 1.17
N ASP A 12 12.21 11.35 1.65
CA ASP A 12 12.18 9.89 1.58
C ASP A 12 12.05 9.35 0.14
N SER A 13 11.78 10.23 -0.82
CA SER A 13 11.83 9.94 -2.26
C SER A 13 13.22 10.10 -2.89
N ILE A 14 14.22 10.58 -2.16
CA ILE A 14 15.59 10.78 -2.65
C ILE A 14 16.44 9.55 -2.38
N THR A 15 17.21 9.14 -3.38
CA THR A 15 18.18 8.04 -3.32
C THR A 15 19.57 8.54 -3.67
N VAL A 16 20.57 7.68 -3.56
CA VAL A 16 21.95 7.98 -3.98
C VAL A 16 22.08 8.28 -5.48
N ASN A 17 21.12 7.84 -6.28
CA ASN A 17 21.08 8.02 -7.74
C ASN A 17 20.08 9.11 -8.18
N GLY A 18 19.61 9.96 -7.29
CA GLY A 18 18.61 10.99 -7.57
C GLY A 18 17.28 10.71 -6.88
N THR A 19 16.17 10.77 -7.60
CA THR A 19 14.83 10.51 -7.05
C THR A 19 14.27 9.18 -7.57
N ILE A 20 13.40 8.55 -6.77
CA ILE A 20 12.71 7.31 -7.16
C ILE A 20 11.64 7.53 -8.24
N PHE A 21 11.17 8.76 -8.47
CA PHE A 21 10.02 9.02 -9.35
C PHE A 21 10.34 9.05 -10.85
N GLY A 22 11.62 9.13 -11.23
CA GLY A 22 12.01 9.35 -12.63
C GLY A 22 11.66 10.77 -13.13
N ASP A 23 12.27 11.17 -14.26
CA ASP A 23 12.14 12.54 -14.79
C ASP A 23 10.72 12.86 -15.26
N GLU A 24 10.00 11.88 -15.80
CA GLU A 24 8.64 12.03 -16.32
C GLU A 24 7.65 12.55 -15.26
N ALA A 25 7.83 12.15 -14.00
CA ALA A 25 6.96 12.60 -12.92
C ALA A 25 7.07 14.13 -12.69
N PHE A 26 8.26 14.68 -12.91
CA PHE A 26 8.54 16.11 -12.70
C PHE A 26 8.10 17.01 -13.86
N GLU A 27 7.72 16.45 -15.01
CA GLU A 27 7.20 17.24 -16.13
C GLU A 27 5.99 18.09 -15.72
N VAL A 28 5.13 17.53 -14.86
CA VAL A 28 3.95 18.24 -14.31
C VAL A 28 4.36 19.50 -13.51
N LEU A 29 5.51 19.48 -12.85
CA LEU A 29 6.01 20.57 -12.02
C LEU A 29 6.75 21.67 -12.80
N LYS A 30 6.88 21.55 -14.13
CA LYS A 30 7.36 22.64 -15.01
C LYS A 30 6.31 23.74 -15.22
N ASP A 31 5.12 23.58 -14.68
CA ASP A 31 4.04 24.57 -14.76
C ASP A 31 4.48 25.90 -14.13
N PRO A 32 4.30 27.04 -14.85
CA PRO A 32 4.78 28.35 -14.36
C PRO A 32 4.06 28.87 -13.11
N ALA A 33 2.87 28.33 -12.77
CA ALA A 33 2.10 28.71 -11.59
C ALA A 33 2.69 28.18 -10.29
N VAL A 34 3.58 27.20 -10.36
CA VAL A 34 4.16 26.54 -9.18
C VAL A 34 5.67 26.77 -9.07
N GLU A 35 6.15 26.67 -7.86
CA GLU A 35 7.55 26.43 -7.54
C GLU A 35 7.64 25.24 -6.58
N TRP A 36 8.70 24.47 -6.68
CA TRP A 36 8.83 23.27 -5.85
C TRP A 36 10.27 23.06 -5.39
N GLU A 37 10.41 22.41 -4.26
CA GLU A 37 11.68 21.96 -3.72
C GLU A 37 11.49 20.70 -2.87
N PHE A 38 12.56 19.95 -2.65
CA PHE A 38 12.55 18.93 -1.61
C PHE A 38 12.57 19.60 -0.24
N LEU A 39 11.83 19.02 0.72
CA LEU A 39 11.87 19.49 2.11
C LEU A 39 13.32 19.56 2.60
N PRO A 40 13.66 20.51 3.50
CA PRO A 40 15.04 20.73 3.94
C PRO A 40 15.72 19.46 4.47
N GLU A 41 14.96 18.63 5.18
CA GLU A 41 15.45 17.38 5.75
C GLU A 41 14.40 16.25 5.70
N LYS A 42 14.83 15.00 5.94
CA LYS A 42 13.94 13.88 6.13
C LYS A 42 13.39 13.93 7.56
N VAL A 43 12.06 13.99 7.68
CA VAL A 43 11.37 14.08 8.97
C VAL A 43 10.42 12.90 9.18
N ALA A 44 10.28 12.45 10.42
CA ALA A 44 9.30 11.45 10.79
C ALA A 44 7.86 12.02 10.90
N GLU A 45 7.76 13.31 11.22
CA GLU A 45 6.52 14.09 11.32
C GLU A 45 6.75 15.46 10.69
N ILE A 46 5.79 15.93 9.90
CA ILE A 46 5.87 17.27 9.27
C ILE A 46 5.74 18.33 10.36
N PRO A 47 6.76 19.16 10.56
CA PRO A 47 6.73 20.21 11.58
C PRO A 47 5.84 21.38 11.14
N PRO A 48 5.27 22.18 12.08
CA PRO A 48 4.38 23.31 11.78
C PRO A 48 4.99 24.35 10.84
N GLU A 49 6.29 24.59 10.91
CA GLU A 49 7.02 25.53 10.04
C GLU A 49 7.01 25.13 8.57
N TYR A 50 6.91 23.83 8.26
CA TYR A 50 6.71 23.40 6.87
C TYR A 50 5.28 23.66 6.41
N ALA A 51 4.29 23.46 7.28
CA ALA A 51 2.91 23.82 6.98
C ALA A 51 2.71 25.34 6.81
N ALA A 52 3.57 26.18 7.42
CA ALA A 52 3.60 27.63 7.23
C ALA A 52 4.37 28.06 5.96
N THR A 53 5.24 27.20 5.43
CA THR A 53 6.11 27.52 4.29
C THR A 53 5.50 27.13 2.96
N TYR A 54 4.88 25.95 2.87
CA TYR A 54 4.39 25.33 1.63
C TYR A 54 2.87 25.42 1.50
N ASP A 55 2.39 25.67 0.29
CA ASP A 55 0.96 25.58 -0.04
C ASP A 55 0.48 24.13 -0.22
N ALA A 56 1.36 23.25 -0.70
CA ALA A 56 1.13 21.81 -0.76
C ALA A 56 2.37 21.04 -0.27
N ILE A 57 2.15 19.89 0.39
CA ILE A 57 3.21 18.97 0.77
C ILE A 57 2.90 17.60 0.16
N CYS A 58 3.81 17.14 -0.70
CA CYS A 58 3.78 15.79 -1.26
C CYS A 58 4.63 14.87 -0.38
N LEU A 59 4.03 13.84 0.22
CA LEU A 59 4.72 12.99 1.21
C LEU A 59 4.50 11.50 0.98
N MET A 60 5.48 10.68 1.42
CA MET A 60 5.40 9.23 1.38
C MET A 60 5.11 8.64 2.77
N SER A 61 5.96 8.85 3.75
CA SER A 61 5.90 8.17 5.05
C SER A 61 5.75 9.09 6.25
N ALA A 62 6.10 10.38 6.12
CA ALA A 62 6.04 11.33 7.23
C ALA A 62 4.62 11.48 7.78
N LYS A 63 4.51 11.62 9.11
CA LYS A 63 3.22 11.84 9.77
C LYS A 63 2.75 13.27 9.60
N VAL A 64 1.43 13.43 9.47
CA VAL A 64 0.72 14.72 9.59
C VAL A 64 -0.25 14.60 10.77
N THR A 65 -0.01 15.39 11.80
CA THR A 65 -0.76 15.35 13.06
C THR A 65 -1.47 16.68 13.32
N PRO A 66 -2.32 16.79 14.35
CA PRO A 66 -2.88 18.08 14.77
C PRO A 66 -1.78 19.13 15.07
N LYS A 67 -0.60 18.70 15.57
CA LYS A 67 0.54 19.57 15.81
C LYS A 67 1.07 20.17 14.50
N THR A 68 1.20 19.38 13.44
CA THR A 68 1.58 19.87 12.10
C THR A 68 0.73 21.04 11.66
N LEU A 69 -0.57 21.02 11.99
CA LEU A 69 -1.57 21.97 11.50
C LEU A 69 -1.91 23.08 12.51
N SER A 70 -1.20 23.19 13.63
CA SER A 70 -1.54 24.08 14.75
C SER A 70 -1.11 25.56 14.55
N GLY A 71 -0.27 25.86 13.56
CA GLY A 71 0.25 27.22 13.33
C GLY A 71 -0.83 28.19 12.80
N ALA A 72 -0.90 29.40 13.38
CA ALA A 72 -1.83 30.44 12.90
C ALA A 72 -1.46 31.00 11.52
N ASP A 73 -0.18 30.93 11.14
CA ASP A 73 0.41 31.35 9.88
C ASP A 73 0.44 30.24 8.81
N ARG A 74 -0.26 29.12 9.07
CA ARG A 74 -0.31 27.98 8.18
C ARG A 74 -0.79 28.35 6.77
N LYS A 75 0.00 27.96 5.76
CA LYS A 75 -0.30 28.12 4.34
C LYS A 75 -0.78 26.85 3.67
N VAL A 76 -0.42 25.68 4.23
CA VAL A 76 -0.71 24.40 3.61
C VAL A 76 -2.21 24.21 3.39
N LYS A 77 -2.54 23.85 2.15
CA LYS A 77 -3.90 23.63 1.64
C LYS A 77 -4.11 22.18 1.20
N LEU A 78 -3.00 21.49 0.89
CA LEU A 78 -3.02 20.13 0.35
C LEU A 78 -1.89 19.30 0.95
N ILE A 79 -2.26 18.11 1.41
CA ILE A 79 -1.36 16.99 1.63
C ILE A 79 -1.60 16.01 0.48
N ALA A 80 -0.61 15.83 -0.40
CA ALA A 80 -0.67 14.87 -1.49
C ALA A 80 0.17 13.63 -1.15
N ARG A 81 -0.48 12.52 -0.87
CA ARG A 81 0.19 11.30 -0.40
C ARG A 81 0.58 10.40 -1.57
N PHE A 82 1.85 10.00 -1.66
CA PHE A 82 2.32 8.97 -2.59
C PHE A 82 1.86 7.59 -2.11
N GLY A 83 0.82 7.03 -2.74
CA GLY A 83 0.20 5.76 -2.41
C GLY A 83 -1.24 5.89 -1.89
N VAL A 84 -1.80 4.79 -1.36
CA VAL A 84 -3.22 4.69 -0.96
C VAL A 84 -3.44 4.57 0.54
N GLY A 85 -2.45 4.12 1.29
CA GLY A 85 -2.57 4.10 2.75
C GLY A 85 -2.28 5.47 3.32
N TYR A 86 -3.13 5.99 4.18
CA TYR A 86 -3.02 7.33 4.77
C TYR A 86 -3.09 7.31 6.30
N ASP A 87 -2.81 6.18 6.89
CA ASP A 87 -2.78 5.94 8.33
C ASP A 87 -1.75 6.80 9.09
N SER A 88 -0.78 7.41 8.36
CA SER A 88 0.15 8.41 8.90
C SER A 88 -0.42 9.84 8.93
N VAL A 89 -1.62 10.09 8.37
CA VAL A 89 -2.21 11.43 8.28
C VAL A 89 -3.48 11.48 9.14
N ASP A 90 -3.56 12.44 10.04
CA ASP A 90 -4.76 12.73 10.82
C ASP A 90 -5.81 13.40 9.92
N VAL A 91 -6.70 12.58 9.34
CA VAL A 91 -7.76 13.07 8.42
C VAL A 91 -8.71 14.04 9.12
N PRO A 92 -9.24 13.77 10.35
CA PRO A 92 -10.07 14.72 11.07
C PRO A 92 -9.39 16.09 11.27
N ALA A 93 -8.09 16.10 11.62
CA ALA A 93 -7.36 17.35 11.76
C ALA A 93 -7.21 18.09 10.42
N CYS A 94 -6.95 17.39 9.32
CA CYS A 94 -6.91 17.97 7.98
C CYS A 94 -8.26 18.62 7.65
N THR A 95 -9.36 17.88 7.81
CA THR A 95 -10.72 18.36 7.52
C THR A 95 -11.09 19.58 8.35
N ALA A 96 -10.86 19.56 9.67
CA ALA A 96 -11.13 20.67 10.58
C ALA A 96 -10.34 21.94 10.24
N ASN A 97 -9.18 21.79 9.61
CA ASN A 97 -8.31 22.89 9.22
C ASN A 97 -8.45 23.28 7.73
N GLY A 98 -9.38 22.70 6.98
CA GLY A 98 -9.56 22.96 5.55
C GLY A 98 -8.36 22.54 4.70
N VAL A 99 -7.59 21.55 5.14
CA VAL A 99 -6.49 20.97 4.38
C VAL A 99 -7.01 19.74 3.64
N LEU A 100 -6.86 19.71 2.32
CA LEU A 100 -7.24 18.58 1.51
C LEU A 100 -6.20 17.46 1.63
N LEU A 101 -6.65 16.22 1.70
CA LEU A 101 -5.78 15.04 1.59
C LEU A 101 -6.11 14.30 0.31
N THR A 102 -5.12 14.09 -0.56
CA THR A 102 -5.24 13.25 -1.75
C THR A 102 -4.35 12.04 -1.69
N ILE A 103 -4.75 10.97 -2.38
CA ILE A 103 -4.02 9.71 -2.53
C ILE A 103 -3.82 9.38 -4.01
N THR A 104 -2.97 8.40 -4.32
CA THR A 104 -2.58 8.06 -5.69
C THR A 104 -2.86 6.58 -6.03
N PRO A 105 -4.13 6.13 -6.03
CA PRO A 105 -4.47 4.73 -6.22
C PRO A 105 -4.10 4.18 -7.60
N ASP A 106 -4.10 5.02 -8.64
CA ASP A 106 -3.78 4.57 -10.00
C ASP A 106 -2.30 4.18 -10.13
N GLY A 107 -1.41 4.82 -9.38
CA GLY A 107 0.02 4.47 -9.37
C GLY A 107 0.33 3.13 -8.71
N VAL A 108 -0.44 2.70 -7.70
CA VAL A 108 -0.14 1.48 -6.92
C VAL A 108 -1.01 0.29 -7.30
N ARG A 109 -2.19 0.49 -7.88
CA ARG A 109 -3.16 -0.58 -8.13
C ARG A 109 -2.56 -1.77 -8.86
N ARG A 110 -2.00 -1.53 -10.03
CA ARG A 110 -1.43 -2.57 -10.89
C ARG A 110 -0.11 -3.12 -10.34
N PRO A 111 0.88 -2.29 -9.92
CA PRO A 111 2.13 -2.77 -9.35
C PRO A 111 1.96 -3.62 -8.10
N VAL A 112 1.12 -3.23 -7.14
CA VAL A 112 0.86 -4.05 -5.95
C VAL A 112 0.17 -5.36 -6.31
N ALA A 113 -0.82 -5.33 -7.20
CA ALA A 113 -1.50 -6.55 -7.64
C ALA A 113 -0.52 -7.51 -8.36
N ALA A 114 0.37 -6.99 -9.21
CA ALA A 114 1.42 -7.77 -9.86
C ALA A 114 2.39 -8.38 -8.84
N SER A 115 2.75 -7.63 -7.81
CA SER A 115 3.61 -8.12 -6.73
C SER A 115 2.96 -9.26 -5.93
N VAL A 116 1.65 -9.17 -5.66
CA VAL A 116 0.90 -10.26 -5.02
C VAL A 116 0.94 -11.53 -5.88
N ILE A 117 0.73 -11.41 -7.20
CA ILE A 117 0.84 -12.55 -8.12
C ILE A 117 2.28 -13.08 -8.15
N GLY A 118 3.28 -12.19 -8.13
CA GLY A 118 4.70 -12.56 -8.00
C GLY A 118 4.95 -13.40 -6.74
N PHE A 119 4.41 -13.00 -5.59
CA PHE A 119 4.49 -13.76 -4.35
C PHE A 119 3.77 -15.12 -4.44
N VAL A 120 2.56 -15.16 -5.04
CA VAL A 120 1.85 -16.42 -5.28
C VAL A 120 2.72 -17.38 -6.10
N LEU A 121 3.32 -16.94 -7.19
CA LEU A 121 4.21 -17.74 -8.03
C LEU A 121 5.48 -18.16 -7.28
N ALA A 122 6.12 -17.23 -6.56
CA ALA A 122 7.33 -17.51 -5.81
C ALA A 122 7.11 -18.57 -4.70
N LEU A 123 6.00 -18.47 -3.98
CA LEU A 123 5.60 -19.44 -2.96
C LEU A 123 5.22 -20.80 -3.60
N ALA A 124 4.39 -20.77 -4.65
CA ALA A 124 3.95 -21.98 -5.35
C ALA A 124 5.13 -22.80 -5.88
N HIS A 125 6.09 -22.15 -6.50
CA HIS A 125 7.28 -22.79 -7.06
C HIS A 125 8.42 -22.97 -6.06
N ARG A 126 8.30 -22.45 -4.82
CA ARG A 126 9.38 -22.42 -3.82
C ARG A 126 10.65 -21.78 -4.37
N MET A 127 10.52 -20.66 -5.08
CA MET A 127 11.60 -20.08 -5.89
C MET A 127 12.84 -19.76 -5.05
N PHE A 128 12.67 -19.06 -3.91
CA PHE A 128 13.79 -18.63 -3.07
C PHE A 128 14.51 -19.82 -2.40
N LEU A 129 13.75 -20.87 -2.03
CA LEU A 129 14.35 -22.08 -1.50
C LEU A 129 15.18 -22.81 -2.58
N LYS A 130 14.66 -22.91 -3.80
CA LYS A 130 15.38 -23.57 -4.92
C LYS A 130 16.60 -22.74 -5.35
N ASP A 131 16.53 -21.42 -5.33
CA ASP A 131 17.68 -20.56 -5.53
C ASP A 131 18.76 -20.84 -4.47
N LYS A 132 18.38 -20.85 -3.18
CA LYS A 132 19.27 -21.18 -2.06
C LYS A 132 19.94 -22.53 -2.23
N LEU A 133 19.17 -23.60 -2.50
CA LEU A 133 19.73 -24.95 -2.74
C LEU A 133 20.77 -24.97 -3.87
N THR A 134 20.51 -24.23 -4.95
CA THR A 134 21.42 -24.15 -6.09
C THR A 134 22.71 -23.45 -5.71
N ARG A 135 22.65 -22.31 -5.02
CA ARG A 135 23.83 -21.55 -4.56
C ARG A 135 24.67 -22.31 -3.53
N GLU A 136 24.02 -23.14 -2.70
CA GLU A 136 24.67 -23.98 -1.70
C GLU A 136 25.21 -25.31 -2.29
N GLY A 137 25.04 -25.56 -3.58
CA GLY A 137 25.50 -26.81 -4.23
C GLY A 137 24.67 -28.06 -3.86
N ARG A 138 23.50 -27.88 -3.27
CA ARG A 138 22.59 -28.93 -2.80
C ARG A 138 21.67 -29.45 -3.91
N TRP A 139 22.19 -29.63 -5.10
CA TRP A 139 21.45 -30.01 -6.31
C TRP A 139 20.69 -31.34 -6.18
N ALA A 140 21.27 -32.30 -5.49
CA ALA A 140 20.69 -33.64 -5.31
C ALA A 140 19.37 -33.59 -4.49
N GLU A 141 19.14 -32.55 -3.68
CA GLU A 141 17.97 -32.43 -2.83
C GLU A 141 16.73 -31.88 -3.55
N LYS A 142 16.84 -31.46 -4.80
CA LYS A 142 15.76 -30.80 -5.57
C LYS A 142 14.43 -31.55 -5.55
N GLY A 143 14.46 -32.89 -5.49
CA GLY A 143 13.27 -33.76 -5.45
C GLY A 143 12.47 -33.66 -4.15
N ASN A 144 13.08 -33.20 -3.06
CA ASN A 144 12.41 -33.03 -1.75
C ASN A 144 11.57 -31.76 -1.68
N TYR A 145 11.69 -30.85 -2.65
CA TYR A 145 11.09 -29.52 -2.62
C TYR A 145 10.19 -29.25 -3.83
N LEU A 146 9.23 -30.17 -4.06
CA LEU A 146 8.23 -29.94 -5.11
C LEU A 146 7.37 -28.71 -4.80
N GLY A 147 7.09 -27.93 -5.82
CA GLY A 147 6.13 -26.84 -5.78
C GLY A 147 4.69 -27.34 -5.98
N SER A 148 3.75 -26.42 -6.00
CA SER A 148 2.32 -26.64 -6.24
C SER A 148 1.89 -25.96 -7.53
N GLY A 149 1.20 -26.65 -8.44
CA GLY A 149 0.56 -26.00 -9.58
C GLY A 149 -0.59 -25.10 -9.14
N LEU A 150 -0.91 -24.06 -9.90
CA LEU A 150 -1.96 -23.11 -9.55
C LEU A 150 -3.35 -23.50 -10.07
N MET A 151 -3.42 -24.25 -11.18
CA MET A 151 -4.68 -24.64 -11.79
C MET A 151 -5.60 -25.37 -10.79
N GLY A 152 -6.81 -24.88 -10.63
CA GLY A 152 -7.80 -25.39 -9.69
C GLY A 152 -7.56 -25.05 -8.22
N ARG A 153 -6.42 -24.46 -7.87
CA ARG A 153 -6.16 -23.93 -6.52
C ARG A 153 -7.00 -22.69 -6.26
N THR A 154 -7.21 -22.36 -5.01
CA THR A 154 -8.05 -21.24 -4.58
C THR A 154 -7.20 -20.07 -4.11
N LEU A 155 -7.42 -18.90 -4.72
CA LEU A 155 -6.91 -17.62 -4.23
C LEU A 155 -8.03 -16.88 -3.50
N GLY A 156 -7.85 -16.66 -2.20
CA GLY A 156 -8.71 -15.83 -1.37
C GLY A 156 -8.13 -14.44 -1.20
N VAL A 157 -8.94 -13.41 -1.42
CA VAL A 157 -8.55 -12.00 -1.24
C VAL A 157 -9.46 -11.36 -0.21
N ILE A 158 -8.88 -10.86 0.88
CA ILE A 158 -9.58 -10.09 1.91
C ILE A 158 -9.32 -8.59 1.66
N GLY A 159 -10.38 -7.83 1.39
CA GLY A 159 -10.32 -6.48 0.85
C GLY A 159 -10.40 -6.48 -0.68
N VAL A 160 -11.62 -6.29 -1.22
CA VAL A 160 -11.92 -6.36 -2.66
C VAL A 160 -12.12 -4.96 -3.25
N GLY A 161 -11.24 -4.03 -2.82
CA GLY A 161 -11.13 -2.69 -3.38
C GLY A 161 -10.40 -2.67 -4.74
N ASN A 162 -9.80 -1.55 -5.10
CA ASN A 162 -9.11 -1.38 -6.39
C ASN A 162 -7.99 -2.41 -6.60
N ILE A 163 -7.15 -2.63 -5.60
CA ILE A 163 -6.04 -3.59 -5.65
C ILE A 163 -6.58 -5.04 -5.69
N GLY A 164 -7.51 -5.39 -4.79
CA GLY A 164 -8.08 -6.74 -4.75
C GLY A 164 -8.74 -7.14 -6.06
N ARG A 165 -9.48 -6.25 -6.71
CA ARG A 165 -10.06 -6.47 -8.05
C ARG A 165 -8.99 -6.67 -9.12
N GLU A 166 -7.91 -5.91 -9.05
CA GLU A 166 -6.79 -6.05 -10.00
C GLU A 166 -6.04 -7.37 -9.81
N ILE A 167 -5.86 -7.84 -8.56
CA ILE A 167 -5.31 -9.17 -8.27
C ILE A 167 -6.15 -10.25 -8.95
N PHE A 168 -7.47 -10.19 -8.84
CA PHE A 168 -8.34 -11.16 -9.50
C PHE A 168 -8.19 -11.14 -11.03
N LYS A 169 -8.12 -9.94 -11.65
CA LYS A 169 -7.86 -9.85 -13.10
C LYS A 169 -6.57 -10.53 -13.50
N LEU A 170 -5.50 -10.31 -12.73
CA LEU A 170 -4.19 -10.90 -13.00
C LEU A 170 -4.14 -12.39 -12.72
N ALA A 171 -4.99 -12.90 -11.82
CA ALA A 171 -5.05 -14.32 -11.47
C ALA A 171 -5.84 -15.17 -12.48
N GLN A 172 -6.73 -14.57 -13.29
CA GLN A 172 -7.58 -15.30 -14.23
C GLN A 172 -6.82 -16.28 -15.15
N PRO A 173 -5.68 -15.89 -15.78
CA PRO A 173 -4.97 -16.79 -16.70
C PRO A 173 -4.40 -18.05 -16.04
N PHE A 174 -4.28 -18.09 -14.71
CA PHE A 174 -3.72 -19.24 -13.98
C PHE A 174 -4.74 -20.33 -13.66
N GLY A 175 -6.01 -20.17 -14.05
CA GLY A 175 -7.07 -21.17 -13.82
C GLY A 175 -7.36 -21.40 -12.34
N MET A 176 -7.15 -20.40 -11.48
CA MET A 176 -7.45 -20.47 -10.05
C MET A 176 -8.95 -20.24 -9.78
N LYS A 177 -9.45 -20.81 -8.68
CA LYS A 177 -10.74 -20.40 -8.10
C LYS A 177 -10.52 -19.10 -7.32
N LEU A 178 -11.42 -18.13 -7.51
CA LEU A 178 -11.26 -16.79 -6.95
C LEU A 178 -12.34 -16.54 -5.90
N LEU A 179 -11.91 -16.31 -4.64
CA LEU A 179 -12.80 -16.01 -3.52
C LEU A 179 -12.49 -14.61 -2.98
N GLY A 180 -13.54 -13.83 -2.76
CA GLY A 180 -13.43 -12.47 -2.20
C GLY A 180 -14.15 -12.35 -0.85
N CYS A 181 -13.59 -11.58 0.07
CA CYS A 181 -14.24 -11.16 1.29
C CYS A 181 -14.07 -9.66 1.49
N ASP A 182 -15.18 -8.93 1.49
CA ASP A 182 -15.24 -7.49 1.76
C ASP A 182 -16.68 -7.13 2.13
N PRO A 183 -16.95 -6.56 3.31
CA PRO A 183 -18.31 -6.23 3.75
C PRO A 183 -18.97 -5.13 2.90
N ASN A 184 -18.18 -4.34 2.17
CA ASN A 184 -18.65 -3.19 1.38
C ASN A 184 -18.79 -3.50 -0.12
N VAL A 185 -18.54 -4.75 -0.55
CA VAL A 185 -18.54 -5.13 -1.96
C VAL A 185 -19.62 -6.17 -2.25
N ALA A 186 -20.58 -5.80 -3.09
CA ALA A 186 -21.63 -6.71 -3.53
C ALA A 186 -21.11 -7.70 -4.57
N GLN A 187 -21.64 -8.95 -4.56
CA GLN A 187 -21.34 -10.00 -5.55
C GLN A 187 -21.46 -9.52 -6.99
N SER A 188 -22.51 -8.74 -7.30
CA SER A 188 -22.77 -8.23 -8.65
C SER A 188 -21.64 -7.37 -9.21
N SER A 189 -20.90 -6.65 -8.34
CA SER A 189 -19.83 -5.74 -8.75
C SER A 189 -18.53 -6.44 -9.13
N VAL A 190 -18.40 -7.74 -8.86
CA VAL A 190 -17.22 -8.56 -9.17
C VAL A 190 -17.55 -9.81 -10.00
N ALA A 191 -18.80 -9.99 -10.39
CA ALA A 191 -19.28 -11.16 -11.14
C ALA A 191 -18.51 -11.35 -12.45
N SER A 192 -18.21 -10.27 -13.18
CA SER A 192 -17.43 -10.30 -14.43
C SER A 192 -15.98 -10.74 -14.25
N LEU A 193 -15.47 -10.74 -13.02
CA LEU A 193 -14.12 -11.19 -12.67
C LEU A 193 -14.08 -12.69 -12.33
N GLY A 194 -15.24 -13.38 -12.32
CA GLY A 194 -15.32 -14.79 -11.91
C GLY A 194 -15.08 -15.01 -10.41
N VAL A 195 -15.28 -13.99 -9.59
CA VAL A 195 -15.06 -14.01 -8.14
C VAL A 195 -16.35 -14.40 -7.42
N THR A 196 -16.24 -15.31 -6.45
CA THR A 196 -17.31 -15.61 -5.51
C THR A 196 -17.06 -14.88 -4.20
N MET A 197 -18.00 -14.01 -3.81
CA MET A 197 -17.93 -13.29 -2.51
C MET A 197 -18.47 -14.20 -1.41
N ILE A 198 -17.71 -14.35 -0.33
CA ILE A 198 -18.03 -15.21 0.82
C ILE A 198 -17.58 -14.55 2.13
N ASP A 199 -17.97 -15.12 3.26
CA ASP A 199 -17.50 -14.69 4.56
C ASP A 199 -16.02 -15.01 4.80
N LYS A 200 -15.40 -14.30 5.74
CA LYS A 200 -13.98 -14.44 6.08
C LYS A 200 -13.59 -15.86 6.48
N ASP A 201 -14.37 -16.48 7.36
CA ASP A 201 -14.03 -17.79 7.90
C ASP A 201 -14.07 -18.88 6.82
N THR A 202 -15.07 -18.84 5.94
CA THR A 202 -15.17 -19.75 4.79
C THR A 202 -14.03 -19.51 3.79
N LEU A 203 -13.67 -18.26 3.51
CA LEU A 203 -12.53 -17.92 2.65
C LEU A 203 -11.24 -18.53 3.21
N LEU A 204 -10.96 -18.33 4.51
CA LEU A 204 -9.76 -18.87 5.16
C LEU A 204 -9.68 -20.40 5.07
N ARG A 205 -10.80 -21.12 5.27
CA ARG A 205 -10.83 -22.59 5.18
C ARG A 205 -10.65 -23.11 3.77
N GLN A 206 -11.10 -22.39 2.76
CA GLN A 206 -11.12 -22.89 1.38
C GLN A 206 -9.90 -22.49 0.56
N SER A 207 -9.16 -21.42 0.97
CA SER A 207 -8.08 -20.88 0.18
C SER A 207 -6.77 -21.66 0.33
N ASP A 208 -6.03 -21.74 -0.77
CA ASP A 208 -4.65 -22.24 -0.83
C ASP A 208 -3.65 -21.07 -0.74
N TYR A 209 -4.05 -19.89 -1.21
CA TYR A 209 -3.32 -18.62 -1.10
C TYR A 209 -4.27 -17.57 -0.57
N ILE A 210 -3.88 -16.85 0.49
CA ILE A 210 -4.68 -15.79 1.11
C ILE A 210 -3.92 -14.48 1.03
N SER A 211 -4.50 -13.46 0.39
CA SER A 211 -3.92 -12.13 0.29
C SER A 211 -4.76 -11.09 1.03
N ILE A 212 -4.09 -10.29 1.85
CA ILE A 212 -4.71 -9.18 2.59
C ILE A 212 -4.49 -7.87 1.83
N ASN A 213 -5.59 -7.15 1.58
CA ASN A 213 -5.61 -5.90 0.82
C ASN A 213 -6.57 -4.86 1.42
N THR A 214 -6.72 -4.87 2.74
CA THR A 214 -7.55 -3.91 3.48
C THR A 214 -6.75 -2.66 3.86
N LEU A 215 -7.43 -1.55 4.07
CA LEU A 215 -6.87 -0.41 4.79
C LEU A 215 -6.66 -0.79 6.27
N LEU A 216 -5.76 -0.07 6.94
CA LEU A 216 -5.60 -0.16 8.39
C LEU A 216 -6.49 0.87 9.07
N ASP A 217 -7.45 0.39 9.82
CA ASP A 217 -8.34 1.17 10.71
C ASP A 217 -8.65 0.36 11.97
N ASP A 218 -9.49 0.90 12.85
CA ASP A 218 -9.88 0.23 14.10
C ASP A 218 -10.59 -1.11 13.88
N LYS A 219 -11.23 -1.32 12.71
CA LYS A 219 -11.95 -2.57 12.39
C LYS A 219 -11.04 -3.62 11.78
N THR A 220 -9.94 -3.21 11.18
CA THR A 220 -9.01 -4.10 10.47
C THR A 220 -7.72 -4.35 11.24
N ARG A 221 -7.45 -3.59 12.28
CA ARG A 221 -6.32 -3.86 13.19
C ARG A 221 -6.49 -5.21 13.87
N GLY A 222 -5.48 -6.09 13.71
CA GLY A 222 -5.52 -7.44 14.26
C GLY A 222 -6.59 -8.34 13.62
N LEU A 223 -7.05 -8.01 12.41
CA LEU A 223 -8.08 -8.77 11.67
C LEU A 223 -7.73 -10.24 11.49
N ILE A 224 -6.43 -10.53 11.37
CA ILE A 224 -5.87 -11.89 11.25
C ILE A 224 -5.00 -12.18 12.47
N GLY A 225 -5.51 -13.05 13.33
CA GLY A 225 -4.84 -13.49 14.54
C GLY A 225 -4.75 -15.02 14.62
N ALA A 226 -4.47 -15.54 15.81
CA ALA A 226 -4.30 -16.98 16.05
C ALA A 226 -5.54 -17.80 15.63
N ARG A 227 -6.75 -17.29 15.86
CA ARG A 227 -8.00 -17.92 15.44
C ARG A 227 -8.07 -18.05 13.91
N GLU A 228 -7.75 -16.98 13.20
CA GLU A 228 -7.79 -16.95 11.75
C GLU A 228 -6.76 -17.90 11.14
N PHE A 229 -5.52 -17.91 11.64
CA PHE A 229 -4.50 -18.87 11.22
C PHE A 229 -4.91 -20.32 11.50
N ALA A 230 -5.63 -20.58 12.59
CA ALA A 230 -6.14 -21.92 12.91
C ALA A 230 -7.23 -22.40 11.94
N LEU A 231 -7.91 -21.51 11.22
CA LEU A 231 -8.91 -21.85 10.19
C LEU A 231 -8.27 -22.18 8.84
N MET A 232 -7.05 -21.75 8.58
CA MET A 232 -6.37 -21.95 7.29
C MET A 232 -5.97 -23.43 7.09
N LYS A 233 -5.85 -23.83 5.84
CA LYS A 233 -5.29 -25.15 5.50
C LYS A 233 -3.81 -25.22 5.94
N PRO A 234 -3.30 -26.36 6.42
CA PRO A 234 -1.87 -26.53 6.68
C PRO A 234 -1.00 -26.31 5.43
N SER A 235 -1.56 -26.49 4.24
CA SER A 235 -0.90 -26.24 2.96
C SER A 235 -1.06 -24.81 2.46
N ALA A 236 -1.76 -23.92 3.18
CA ALA A 236 -2.02 -22.57 2.74
C ALA A 236 -0.79 -21.68 2.85
N TYR A 237 -0.72 -20.69 1.96
CA TYR A 237 0.24 -19.59 1.99
C TYR A 237 -0.46 -18.27 2.30
N PHE A 238 0.15 -17.46 3.15
CA PHE A 238 -0.37 -16.16 3.58
C PHE A 238 0.45 -15.01 2.98
N ILE A 239 -0.23 -13.99 2.45
CA ILE A 239 0.42 -12.85 1.77
C ILE A 239 -0.12 -11.55 2.38
N ASN A 240 0.78 -10.69 2.87
CA ASN A 240 0.44 -9.38 3.36
C ASN A 240 1.26 -8.28 2.65
N THR A 241 0.59 -7.51 1.81
CA THR A 241 1.10 -6.30 1.14
C THR A 241 0.27 -5.07 1.51
N ALA A 242 -0.56 -5.17 2.57
CA ALA A 242 -1.45 -4.10 3.02
C ALA A 242 -0.77 -3.25 4.11
N ARG A 243 -0.90 -3.68 5.37
CA ARG A 243 -0.25 -3.08 6.55
C ARG A 243 0.08 -4.17 7.57
N GLY A 244 1.23 -4.05 8.25
CA GLY A 244 1.65 -4.98 9.30
C GLY A 244 0.61 -5.17 10.39
N PRO A 245 0.11 -4.11 11.03
CA PRO A 245 -0.85 -4.21 12.14
C PRO A 245 -2.24 -4.76 11.78
N VAL A 246 -2.54 -5.05 10.52
CA VAL A 246 -3.75 -5.83 10.15
C VAL A 246 -3.62 -7.29 10.61
N VAL A 247 -2.40 -7.73 10.82
CA VAL A 247 -2.04 -9.08 11.29
C VAL A 247 -1.45 -8.97 12.69
N VAL A 248 -1.82 -9.87 13.57
CA VAL A 248 -1.11 -10.07 14.85
C VAL A 248 0.18 -10.83 14.53
N GLU A 249 1.30 -10.13 14.44
CA GLU A 249 2.58 -10.68 13.95
C GLU A 249 3.08 -11.86 14.77
N SER A 250 2.89 -11.83 16.11
CA SER A 250 3.22 -12.96 16.98
C SER A 250 2.41 -14.22 16.63
N ALA A 251 1.15 -14.08 16.25
CA ALA A 251 0.31 -15.21 15.83
C ALA A 251 0.75 -15.77 14.46
N LEU A 252 1.20 -14.93 13.54
CA LEU A 252 1.81 -15.36 12.26
C LEU A 252 3.09 -16.17 12.52
N ILE A 253 3.98 -15.64 13.38
CA ILE A 253 5.22 -16.32 13.77
C ILE A 253 4.93 -17.71 14.36
N ASP A 254 3.96 -17.79 15.27
CA ASP A 254 3.57 -19.07 15.87
C ASP A 254 2.95 -20.05 14.85
N ALA A 255 2.11 -19.55 13.95
CA ALA A 255 1.53 -20.38 12.89
C ALA A 255 2.59 -20.97 11.95
N LEU A 256 3.61 -20.18 11.59
CA LEU A 256 4.71 -20.62 10.74
C LEU A 256 5.65 -21.60 11.47
N LYS A 257 6.03 -21.33 12.71
CA LYS A 257 6.89 -22.18 13.54
C LYS A 257 6.26 -23.56 13.77
N ASN A 258 4.95 -23.60 13.97
CA ASN A 258 4.21 -24.83 14.23
C ASN A 258 3.65 -25.49 12.95
N ASN A 259 4.06 -25.05 11.75
CA ASN A 259 3.60 -25.55 10.45
C ASN A 259 2.06 -25.58 10.32
N ARG A 260 1.35 -24.63 10.95
CA ARG A 260 -0.08 -24.47 10.78
C ARG A 260 -0.44 -23.97 9.40
N ILE A 261 0.47 -23.23 8.78
CA ILE A 261 0.43 -22.83 7.38
C ILE A 261 1.77 -23.15 6.72
N ALA A 262 1.77 -23.34 5.41
CA ALA A 262 2.96 -23.77 4.68
C ALA A 262 4.04 -22.69 4.59
N GLY A 263 3.64 -21.41 4.59
CA GLY A 263 4.58 -20.30 4.49
C GLY A 263 3.86 -18.96 4.32
N ALA A 264 4.65 -17.90 4.19
CA ALA A 264 4.13 -16.54 4.00
C ALA A 264 5.00 -15.70 3.06
N ALA A 265 4.41 -14.61 2.52
CA ALA A 265 5.13 -13.53 1.87
C ALA A 265 4.68 -12.19 2.47
N ILE A 266 5.62 -11.46 3.05
CA ILE A 266 5.37 -10.29 3.90
C ILE A 266 6.17 -9.10 3.37
N ASP A 267 5.47 -8.07 2.93
CA ASP A 267 6.07 -6.79 2.52
C ASP A 267 5.98 -5.73 3.62
N VAL A 268 5.15 -5.97 4.64
CA VAL A 268 4.84 -5.02 5.72
C VAL A 268 4.87 -5.68 7.09
N PHE A 269 5.37 -4.98 8.11
CA PHE A 269 5.56 -5.49 9.47
C PHE A 269 4.80 -4.67 10.50
N GLU A 270 4.54 -5.24 11.68
CA GLU A 270 3.93 -4.48 12.80
C GLU A 270 4.81 -3.29 13.20
N GLN A 271 6.13 -3.49 13.19
CA GLN A 271 7.11 -2.44 13.40
C GLN A 271 7.96 -2.26 12.14
N GLU A 272 8.01 -1.06 11.61
CA GLU A 272 8.83 -0.66 10.47
C GLU A 272 9.76 0.51 10.85
N PRO A 273 11.09 0.38 10.62
CA PRO A 273 11.81 -0.78 10.10
C PRO A 273 11.70 -2.00 11.01
N VAL A 274 11.67 -3.20 10.38
CA VAL A 274 11.62 -4.48 11.11
C VAL A 274 12.89 -4.66 11.96
N ALA A 275 12.74 -5.17 13.19
CA ALA A 275 13.87 -5.46 14.06
C ALA A 275 14.69 -6.64 13.50
N LEU A 276 16.03 -6.55 13.57
CA LEU A 276 16.94 -7.55 12.99
C LEU A 276 16.84 -8.94 13.65
N ASP A 277 16.32 -9.01 14.85
CA ASP A 277 16.07 -10.26 15.58
C ASP A 277 14.67 -10.85 15.32
N ASN A 278 13.85 -10.19 14.51
CA ASN A 278 12.52 -10.68 14.17
C ASN A 278 12.60 -12.09 13.57
N PRO A 279 11.89 -13.08 14.14
CA PRO A 279 11.96 -14.47 13.70
C PRO A 279 11.58 -14.68 12.23
N LEU A 280 10.69 -13.87 11.64
CA LEU A 280 10.29 -13.97 10.23
C LEU A 280 11.48 -13.87 9.28
N LEU A 281 12.51 -13.08 9.63
CA LEU A 281 13.70 -12.88 8.81
C LEU A 281 14.59 -14.12 8.70
N LYS A 282 14.37 -15.15 9.55
CA LYS A 282 15.20 -16.37 9.64
C LYS A 282 14.46 -17.62 9.16
N MET A 283 13.21 -17.49 8.72
CA MET A 283 12.37 -18.62 8.30
C MET A 283 12.51 -18.89 6.80
N ASP A 284 12.92 -20.10 6.42
CA ASP A 284 13.06 -20.50 5.01
C ASP A 284 11.72 -20.61 4.25
N ASN A 285 10.59 -20.67 4.97
CA ASN A 285 9.25 -20.69 4.40
C ASN A 285 8.59 -19.30 4.36
N VAL A 286 9.36 -18.23 4.60
CA VAL A 286 8.89 -16.84 4.54
C VAL A 286 9.68 -16.05 3.52
N ILE A 287 8.96 -15.35 2.65
CA ILE A 287 9.54 -14.31 1.77
C ILE A 287 9.28 -12.97 2.42
N VAL A 288 10.30 -12.14 2.55
CA VAL A 288 10.21 -10.81 3.14
C VAL A 288 10.64 -9.74 2.16
N ALA A 289 9.99 -8.57 2.23
CA ALA A 289 10.37 -7.38 1.46
C ALA A 289 10.20 -6.13 2.35
N PRO A 290 10.93 -5.03 2.06
CA PRO A 290 11.03 -3.87 2.97
C PRO A 290 9.98 -2.79 2.66
N HIS A 291 8.68 -3.16 2.58
CA HIS A 291 7.55 -2.29 2.21
C HIS A 291 7.77 -1.59 0.84
N ALA A 292 8.36 -2.35 -0.08
CA ALA A 292 8.80 -1.81 -1.37
C ALA A 292 8.63 -2.81 -2.53
N ILE A 293 7.88 -3.90 -2.33
CA ILE A 293 7.72 -4.93 -3.37
C ILE A 293 7.08 -4.39 -4.66
N CYS A 294 6.28 -3.35 -4.55
CA CYS A 294 5.66 -2.69 -5.71
C CYS A 294 6.51 -1.55 -6.30
N HIS A 295 7.69 -1.24 -5.74
CA HIS A 295 8.55 -0.15 -6.20
C HIS A 295 9.18 -0.51 -7.55
N THR A 296 8.45 -0.23 -8.62
CA THR A 296 8.92 -0.31 -10.00
C THR A 296 9.00 1.11 -10.58
N ASP A 297 9.71 1.28 -11.69
CA ASP A 297 9.77 2.53 -12.45
C ASP A 297 8.36 3.06 -12.79
N GLU A 298 7.49 2.18 -13.32
CA GLU A 298 6.08 2.49 -13.60
C GLU A 298 5.35 2.99 -12.34
N CYS A 299 5.46 2.24 -11.23
CA CYS A 299 4.79 2.60 -9.98
C CYS A 299 5.22 3.99 -9.50
N MET A 300 6.53 4.21 -9.41
CA MET A 300 7.07 5.46 -8.88
C MET A 300 6.75 6.65 -9.78
N SER A 301 6.89 6.50 -11.10
CA SER A 301 6.52 7.56 -12.06
C SER A 301 5.04 7.96 -11.92
N LEU A 302 4.12 6.99 -11.90
CA LEU A 302 2.69 7.25 -11.76
C LEU A 302 2.32 7.86 -10.40
N LEU A 303 2.97 7.45 -9.31
CA LEU A 303 2.78 8.05 -7.98
C LEU A 303 3.17 9.54 -8.00
N GLY A 304 4.36 9.84 -8.53
CA GLY A 304 4.85 11.21 -8.65
C GLY A 304 3.91 12.06 -9.50
N GLN A 305 3.59 11.62 -10.72
CA GLN A 305 2.69 12.33 -11.63
C GLN A 305 1.33 12.64 -10.97
N SER A 306 0.72 11.67 -10.32
CA SER A 306 -0.60 11.83 -9.70
C SER A 306 -0.58 12.81 -8.53
N ALA A 307 0.39 12.70 -7.62
CA ALA A 307 0.51 13.60 -6.47
C ALA A 307 0.86 15.04 -6.89
N PHE A 308 1.81 15.20 -7.82
CA PHE A 308 2.20 16.51 -8.32
C PHE A 308 1.08 17.18 -9.11
N LYS A 309 0.33 16.39 -9.91
CA LYS A 309 -0.85 16.88 -10.62
C LYS A 309 -1.91 17.42 -9.66
N ALA A 310 -2.15 16.76 -8.53
CA ALA A 310 -3.09 17.24 -7.51
C ALA A 310 -2.68 18.62 -6.97
N ALA A 311 -1.38 18.84 -6.74
CA ALA A 311 -0.86 20.13 -6.29
C ALA A 311 -0.96 21.21 -7.37
N VAL A 312 -0.62 20.89 -8.62
CA VAL A 312 -0.74 21.81 -9.76
C VAL A 312 -2.20 22.15 -10.07
N ASP A 313 -3.12 21.18 -10.00
CA ASP A 313 -4.55 21.43 -10.16
C ASP A 313 -5.04 22.44 -9.11
N LEU A 314 -4.62 22.27 -7.85
CA LEU A 314 -4.98 23.21 -6.78
C LEU A 314 -4.38 24.61 -7.00
N ALA A 315 -3.14 24.70 -7.49
CA ALA A 315 -2.51 25.99 -7.84
C ALA A 315 -3.31 26.77 -8.88
N HIS A 316 -3.97 26.07 -9.80
CA HIS A 316 -4.88 26.65 -10.80
C HIS A 316 -6.33 26.83 -10.33
N GLY A 317 -6.63 26.60 -9.04
CA GLY A 317 -7.99 26.66 -8.51
C GLY A 317 -8.89 25.52 -8.98
N ARG A 318 -8.34 24.46 -9.58
CA ARG A 318 -9.08 23.25 -9.95
C ARG A 318 -9.17 22.30 -8.76
N LYS A 319 -10.30 21.59 -8.65
CA LYS A 319 -10.49 20.56 -7.61
C LYS A 319 -9.52 19.39 -7.87
N PRO A 320 -8.64 19.08 -6.90
CA PRO A 320 -7.81 17.88 -7.01
C PRO A 320 -8.64 16.60 -7.09
N HIS A 321 -8.15 15.62 -7.84
CA HIS A 321 -8.77 14.30 -7.87
C HIS A 321 -8.44 13.51 -6.58
N LEU A 322 -9.29 12.52 -6.25
CA LEU A 322 -9.02 11.52 -5.22
C LEU A 322 -8.82 12.09 -3.81
N ILE A 323 -9.65 13.10 -3.46
CA ILE A 323 -9.74 13.62 -2.10
C ILE A 323 -10.31 12.51 -1.19
N VAL A 324 -9.61 12.22 -0.10
CA VAL A 324 -9.96 11.16 0.87
C VAL A 324 -11.24 11.49 1.62
N ASP A 325 -11.33 12.72 2.14
CA ASP A 325 -12.50 13.20 2.87
C ASP A 325 -13.12 14.43 2.17
N ASN A 326 -14.27 14.21 1.55
CA ASN A 326 -14.99 15.29 0.87
C ASN A 326 -15.63 16.30 1.84
N ASP A 327 -15.74 15.99 3.15
CA ASP A 327 -16.23 16.94 4.13
C ASP A 327 -15.26 18.12 4.31
N ALA A 328 -13.97 17.93 4.03
CA ALA A 328 -13.00 19.01 3.96
C ALA A 328 -13.41 20.12 2.97
N LEU A 329 -14.15 19.79 1.90
CA LEU A 329 -14.65 20.76 0.93
C LEU A 329 -15.77 21.67 1.47
N ARG A 330 -16.38 21.31 2.61
CA ARG A 330 -17.37 22.14 3.32
C ARG A 330 -16.73 23.20 4.22
N HIS A 331 -15.42 23.11 4.42
CA HIS A 331 -14.69 24.15 5.17
C HIS A 331 -14.78 25.50 4.44
N PRO A 332 -14.92 26.65 5.16
CA PRO A 332 -15.02 27.98 4.54
C PRO A 332 -13.91 28.31 3.54
N ALA A 333 -12.75 27.70 3.69
CA ALA A 333 -11.64 27.84 2.74
C ALA A 333 -11.99 27.35 1.32
N TRP A 334 -12.97 26.47 1.15
CA TRP A 334 -13.28 25.79 -0.14
C TRP A 334 -14.69 26.05 -0.67
N VAL A 335 -15.60 26.50 0.18
CA VAL A 335 -16.99 26.78 -0.25
C VAL A 335 -16.99 27.75 -1.42
N GLY A 336 -17.59 27.33 -2.54
CA GLY A 336 -17.71 28.12 -3.78
C GLY A 336 -16.42 28.30 -4.59
N LYS A 337 -15.32 27.64 -4.22
CA LYS A 337 -14.05 27.76 -4.97
C LYS A 337 -13.91 26.78 -6.13
N PHE A 338 -14.52 25.62 -6.04
CA PHE A 338 -14.50 24.66 -7.12
C PHE A 338 -15.87 24.65 -7.81
N HIS A 339 -15.91 25.00 -9.09
CA HIS A 339 -17.10 24.84 -9.93
C HIS A 339 -17.28 23.34 -10.25
N ALA A 340 -18.53 22.89 -10.26
CA ALA A 340 -18.93 21.53 -10.57
C ALA A 340 -18.55 21.12 -12.00
#